data_059cf425f26320e2dc8db62fc42493d7
#
_entry.id   059cf425f26320e2dc8db62fc42493d7
#
_cell.length_a   1.000
_cell.length_b   1.000
_cell.length_c   1.000
_cell.angle_alpha   90.00
_cell.angle_beta   90.00
_cell.angle_gamma   90.00
#
_symmetry.space_group_name_H-M   'P 1'
#
loop_
_entity.id
_entity.type
_entity.pdbx_description
1 polymer ?
#
loop_
_entity_poly.entity_id
_entity_poly.type
_entity_poly.pdbx_seq_one_letter_code
_entity_poly.pdbx_strand_id
1 'polypeptide(L)'
;MSRVGNKVINIPAGVTVNVENNTIVVKGPKGELSYTFNADIKVQVVGAEIKVTRPSEEKKHRTLHGTTRANIQNMVTGVSEGYEKVLEIVGVGYRASLQGNTLVLNMGYSHPVNMPIPAGLTVTCPSQTEVHVLGCDKQLVGEFAANARKVRGPEPYKGKGIHYRGEYIRRKEGKKAK
;
A
#
# COMPACT_ATOMS: atom_id res chain seq x y z
N MET A 1 9.04 24.50 10.00
CA MET A 1 8.72 24.30 8.57
C MET A 1 8.50 22.80 8.28
N SER A 2 7.53 22.44 7.42
CA SER A 2 7.30 21.05 7.03
C SER A 2 8.25 20.67 5.88
N ARG A 3 9.28 19.85 6.15
CA ARG A 3 10.22 19.40 5.11
C ARG A 3 9.52 18.54 4.04
N VAL A 4 8.47 17.80 4.41
CA VAL A 4 7.71 16.97 3.50
C VAL A 4 6.77 17.80 2.62
N GLY A 5 6.00 18.71 3.20
CA GLY A 5 5.00 19.52 2.47
C GLY A 5 5.62 20.43 1.40
N ASN A 6 6.78 21.01 1.68
CA ASN A 6 7.45 21.95 0.76
C ASN A 6 8.18 21.26 -0.41
N LYS A 7 8.30 19.93 -0.38
CA LYS A 7 8.97 19.22 -1.46
C LYS A 7 8.06 19.15 -2.70
N VAL A 8 8.54 19.66 -3.81
CA VAL A 8 7.85 19.64 -5.10
C VAL A 8 7.64 18.18 -5.55
N ILE A 9 6.56 17.91 -6.27
CA ILE A 9 6.26 16.62 -6.86
C ILE A 9 6.47 16.75 -8.38
N ASN A 10 7.38 15.98 -8.93
CA ASN A 10 7.60 15.92 -10.37
C ASN A 10 6.58 14.97 -11.00
N ILE A 11 6.01 15.37 -12.13
CA ILE A 11 5.10 14.56 -12.94
C ILE A 11 5.95 13.81 -13.97
N PRO A 12 6.06 12.46 -13.87
CA PRO A 12 6.81 11.69 -14.85
C PRO A 12 6.13 11.68 -16.22
N ALA A 13 6.87 11.39 -17.27
CA ALA A 13 6.34 11.25 -18.61
C ALA A 13 5.24 10.17 -18.67
N GLY A 14 4.13 10.46 -19.37
CA GLY A 14 2.98 9.55 -19.45
C GLY A 14 1.97 9.66 -18.31
N VAL A 15 2.18 10.55 -17.35
CA VAL A 15 1.20 10.85 -16.29
C VAL A 15 0.54 12.20 -16.56
N THR A 16 -0.78 12.22 -16.51
CA THR A 16 -1.58 13.46 -16.63
C THR A 16 -2.24 13.76 -15.29
N VAL A 17 -2.24 15.02 -14.90
CA VAL A 17 -2.80 15.48 -13.65
C VAL A 17 -3.82 16.57 -13.91
N ASN A 18 -5.04 16.40 -13.44
CA ASN A 18 -6.09 17.41 -13.47
C ASN A 18 -6.49 17.78 -12.03
N VAL A 19 -6.65 19.06 -11.77
CA VAL A 19 -7.09 19.57 -10.46
C VAL A 19 -8.34 20.43 -10.69
N GLU A 20 -9.46 19.97 -10.16
CA GLU A 20 -10.74 20.66 -10.22
C GLU A 20 -11.28 20.86 -8.80
N ASN A 21 -11.50 22.11 -8.43
CA ASN A 21 -11.91 22.47 -7.06
C ASN A 21 -10.91 21.88 -6.03
N ASN A 22 -11.38 20.95 -5.17
CA ASN A 22 -10.57 20.29 -4.14
C ASN A 22 -10.29 18.82 -4.46
N THR A 23 -10.46 18.42 -5.72
CA THR A 23 -10.21 17.05 -6.17
C THR A 23 -9.09 17.03 -7.19
N ILE A 24 -8.13 16.17 -6.98
CA ILE A 24 -7.06 15.88 -7.93
C ILE A 24 -7.29 14.50 -8.56
N VAL A 25 -7.20 14.44 -9.86
CA VAL A 25 -7.28 13.20 -10.65
C VAL A 25 -5.94 13.00 -11.33
N VAL A 26 -5.35 11.85 -11.10
CA VAL A 26 -4.05 11.47 -11.67
C VAL A 26 -4.24 10.23 -12.53
N LYS A 27 -3.91 10.33 -13.82
CA LYS A 27 -4.00 9.25 -14.80
C LYS A 27 -2.61 8.87 -15.28
N GLY A 28 -2.34 7.60 -15.38
CA GLY A 28 -1.08 7.07 -15.87
C GLY A 28 -1.22 5.70 -16.51
N PRO A 29 -0.11 5.07 -16.90
CA PRO A 29 -0.12 3.79 -17.61
C PRO A 29 -0.67 2.62 -16.78
N LYS A 30 -0.62 2.71 -15.43
CA LYS A 30 -1.11 1.66 -14.52
C LYS A 30 -2.56 1.85 -14.10
N GLY A 31 -3.15 3.03 -14.33
CA GLY A 31 -4.53 3.32 -13.97
C GLY A 31 -4.80 4.78 -13.68
N GLU A 32 -5.94 5.02 -13.07
CA GLU A 32 -6.42 6.35 -12.69
C GLU A 32 -6.78 6.35 -11.20
N LEU A 33 -6.35 7.40 -10.51
CA LEU A 33 -6.68 7.62 -9.10
C LEU A 33 -7.25 9.02 -8.89
N SER A 34 -8.23 9.15 -8.01
CA SER A 34 -8.81 10.43 -7.60
C SER A 34 -8.67 10.61 -6.08
N TYR A 35 -8.41 11.84 -5.66
CA TYR A 35 -8.29 12.17 -4.25
C TYR A 35 -8.87 13.55 -3.98
N THR A 36 -9.78 13.64 -3.01
CA THR A 36 -10.34 14.90 -2.54
C THR A 36 -9.59 15.37 -1.30
N PHE A 37 -8.97 16.53 -1.38
CA PHE A 37 -8.21 17.13 -0.30
C PHE A 37 -8.96 18.25 0.40
N ASN A 38 -8.49 18.67 1.58
CA ASN A 38 -9.14 19.70 2.37
C ASN A 38 -9.08 21.07 1.65
N ALA A 39 -10.18 21.82 1.69
CA ALA A 39 -10.34 23.13 1.03
C ALA A 39 -9.30 24.19 1.49
N ASP A 40 -8.75 24.03 2.71
CA ASP A 40 -7.71 24.94 3.23
C ASP A 40 -6.37 24.80 2.48
N ILE A 41 -6.17 23.70 1.78
CA ILE A 41 -4.92 23.43 1.06
C ILE A 41 -5.10 23.75 -0.43
N LYS A 42 -4.13 24.48 -0.99
CA LYS A 42 -4.10 24.78 -2.43
C LYS A 42 -3.11 23.88 -3.13
N VAL A 43 -3.57 23.22 -4.19
CA VAL A 43 -2.75 22.40 -5.08
C VAL A 43 -2.70 23.04 -6.45
N GLN A 44 -1.51 23.28 -6.96
CA GLN A 44 -1.29 23.91 -8.25
C GLN A 44 -0.36 23.06 -9.11
N VAL A 45 -0.71 22.89 -10.37
CA VAL A 45 0.13 22.23 -11.37
C VAL A 45 0.83 23.35 -12.16
N VAL A 46 2.16 23.35 -12.14
CA VAL A 46 2.99 24.33 -12.85
C VAL A 46 3.93 23.55 -13.77
N GLY A 47 3.56 23.47 -15.06
CA GLY A 47 4.31 22.66 -16.03
C GLY A 47 4.35 21.19 -15.65
N ALA A 48 5.53 20.64 -15.42
CA ALA A 48 5.75 19.24 -15.01
C ALA A 48 5.85 19.07 -13.47
N GLU A 49 5.43 20.06 -12.69
CA GLU A 49 5.55 20.04 -11.24
C GLU A 49 4.21 20.30 -10.55
N ILE A 50 3.98 19.63 -9.42
CA ILE A 50 2.84 19.91 -8.54
C ILE A 50 3.37 20.57 -7.27
N LYS A 51 2.82 21.73 -6.95
CA LYS A 51 3.11 22.49 -5.72
C LYS A 51 1.89 22.49 -4.82
N VAL A 52 2.10 22.17 -3.57
CA VAL A 52 1.07 22.19 -2.52
C VAL A 52 1.40 23.36 -1.58
N THR A 53 0.41 24.22 -1.32
CA THR A 53 0.58 25.38 -0.45
C THR A 53 -0.47 25.40 0.64
N ARG A 54 -0.14 26.02 1.79
CA ARG A 54 -1.01 26.16 2.95
C ARG A 54 -1.26 27.63 3.27
N PRO A 55 -2.40 27.99 3.89
CA PRO A 55 -2.73 29.39 4.18
C PRO A 55 -2.00 29.95 5.40
N SER A 56 -1.63 29.13 6.38
CA SER A 56 -0.97 29.57 7.61
C SER A 56 0.00 28.54 8.20
N GLU A 57 0.76 28.97 9.23
CA GLU A 57 1.71 28.11 9.97
C GLU A 57 1.07 27.35 11.13
N GLU A 58 -0.25 27.36 11.27
CA GLU A 58 -0.96 26.61 12.29
C GLU A 58 -0.69 25.11 12.20
N LYS A 59 -0.74 24.43 13.36
CA LYS A 59 -0.50 22.99 13.45
C LYS A 59 -1.39 22.19 12.50
N LYS A 60 -2.69 22.54 12.42
CA LYS A 60 -3.68 21.90 11.52
C LYS A 60 -3.22 22.00 10.05
N HIS A 61 -2.89 23.20 9.58
CA HIS A 61 -2.49 23.43 8.18
C HIS A 61 -1.15 22.78 7.85
N ARG A 62 -0.20 22.73 8.79
CA ARG A 62 1.07 22.02 8.60
C ARG A 62 0.85 20.49 8.44
N THR A 63 -0.04 19.92 9.23
CA THR A 63 -0.37 18.48 9.16
C THR A 63 -1.04 18.15 7.83
N LEU A 64 -2.10 18.89 7.47
CA LEU A 64 -2.82 18.70 6.21
C LEU A 64 -1.92 18.88 4.98
N HIS A 65 -1.05 19.89 4.99
CA HIS A 65 -0.08 20.15 3.93
C HIS A 65 0.83 18.95 3.67
N GLY A 66 1.42 18.38 4.73
CA GLY A 66 2.29 17.20 4.61
C GLY A 66 1.55 15.95 4.14
N THR A 67 0.35 15.71 4.66
CA THR A 67 -0.49 14.56 4.30
C THR A 67 -0.95 14.64 2.85
N THR A 68 -1.51 15.79 2.44
CA THR A 68 -1.97 16.01 1.06
C THR A 68 -0.83 15.82 0.05
N ARG A 69 0.33 16.42 0.33
CA ARG A 69 1.51 16.27 -0.53
C ARG A 69 1.96 14.82 -0.63
N ALA A 70 2.00 14.09 0.49
CA ALA A 70 2.41 12.68 0.51
C ALA A 70 1.42 11.79 -0.25
N ASN A 71 0.11 12.02 -0.12
CA ASN A 71 -0.91 11.29 -0.84
C ASN A 71 -0.80 11.52 -2.36
N ILE A 72 -0.64 12.76 -2.80
CA ILE A 72 -0.46 13.08 -4.21
C ILE A 72 0.80 12.41 -4.77
N GLN A 73 1.92 12.43 -4.03
CA GLN A 73 3.14 11.73 -4.44
C GLN A 73 2.90 10.23 -4.60
N ASN A 74 2.18 9.62 -3.63
CA ASN A 74 1.85 8.20 -3.72
C ASN A 74 0.96 7.90 -4.94
N MET A 75 0.01 8.77 -5.28
CA MET A 75 -0.82 8.60 -6.47
C MET A 75 0.02 8.67 -7.75
N VAL A 76 0.88 9.67 -7.88
CA VAL A 76 1.76 9.82 -9.06
C VAL A 76 2.66 8.60 -9.24
N THR A 77 3.30 8.13 -8.16
CA THR A 77 4.13 6.90 -8.19
C THR A 77 3.28 5.66 -8.51
N GLY A 78 2.08 5.58 -7.93
CA GLY A 78 1.19 4.42 -8.12
C GLY A 78 0.67 4.27 -9.55
N VAL A 79 0.29 5.37 -10.21
CA VAL A 79 -0.19 5.31 -11.60
C VAL A 79 0.96 5.18 -12.62
N SER A 80 2.18 5.54 -12.26
CA SER A 80 3.37 5.41 -13.13
C SER A 80 4.04 4.04 -13.00
N GLU A 81 4.48 3.68 -11.80
CA GLU A 81 5.26 2.47 -11.51
C GLU A 81 4.40 1.34 -10.94
N GLY A 82 3.34 1.69 -10.19
CA GLY A 82 2.55 0.78 -9.41
C GLY A 82 3.17 0.48 -8.05
N TYR A 83 2.39 -0.20 -7.21
CA TYR A 83 2.85 -0.70 -5.92
C TYR A 83 2.75 -2.21 -5.90
N GLU A 84 3.72 -2.84 -5.27
CA GLU A 84 3.76 -4.27 -5.02
C GLU A 84 4.08 -4.55 -3.55
N LYS A 85 3.39 -5.54 -2.99
CA LYS A 85 3.71 -6.16 -1.71
C LYS A 85 3.77 -7.65 -1.87
N VAL A 86 4.89 -8.24 -1.49
CA VAL A 86 5.11 -9.67 -1.53
C VAL A 86 5.00 -10.23 -0.12
N LEU A 87 4.16 -11.25 0.04
CA LEU A 87 4.00 -12.00 1.27
C LEU A 87 4.59 -13.39 1.10
N GLU A 88 5.33 -13.84 2.11
CA GLU A 88 5.90 -15.17 2.19
C GLU A 88 5.21 -15.96 3.30
N ILE A 89 4.92 -17.22 3.02
CA ILE A 89 4.19 -18.12 3.90
C ILE A 89 5.16 -19.20 4.37
N VAL A 90 5.36 -19.29 5.66
CA VAL A 90 6.24 -20.28 6.28
C VAL A 90 5.43 -21.19 7.20
N GLY A 91 5.54 -22.49 7.00
CA GLY A 91 4.89 -23.48 7.84
C GLY A 91 4.51 -24.74 7.08
N VAL A 92 4.61 -25.90 7.72
CA VAL A 92 4.24 -27.19 7.12
C VAL A 92 2.73 -27.22 6.88
N GLY A 93 2.34 -27.47 5.61
CA GLY A 93 0.93 -27.51 5.21
C GLY A 93 0.26 -26.15 5.01
N TYR A 94 0.98 -25.03 5.23
CA TYR A 94 0.46 -23.70 4.94
C TYR A 94 0.58 -23.43 3.45
N ARG A 95 -0.51 -22.94 2.86
CA ARG A 95 -0.54 -22.67 1.41
C ARG A 95 -1.54 -21.59 1.06
N ALA A 96 -1.24 -20.83 0.01
CA ALA A 96 -2.14 -19.90 -0.65
C ALA A 96 -2.52 -20.42 -2.04
N SER A 97 -3.71 -20.11 -2.48
CA SER A 97 -4.18 -20.34 -3.84
C SER A 97 -5.19 -19.27 -4.25
N LEU A 98 -5.32 -19.05 -5.54
CA LEU A 98 -6.33 -18.16 -6.10
C LEU A 98 -7.49 -19.00 -6.65
N GLN A 99 -8.71 -18.60 -6.31
CA GLN A 99 -9.94 -19.15 -6.85
C GLN A 99 -10.78 -17.99 -7.42
N GLY A 100 -10.67 -17.82 -8.74
CA GLY A 100 -11.28 -16.65 -9.40
C GLY A 100 -10.76 -15.35 -8.79
N ASN A 101 -11.66 -14.51 -8.24
CA ASN A 101 -11.32 -13.24 -7.59
C ASN A 101 -11.20 -13.35 -6.06
N THR A 102 -10.79 -14.52 -5.55
CA THR A 102 -10.66 -14.76 -4.12
C THR A 102 -9.32 -15.40 -3.81
N LEU A 103 -8.59 -14.82 -2.86
CA LEU A 103 -7.39 -15.41 -2.28
C LEU A 103 -7.80 -16.38 -1.17
N VAL A 104 -7.45 -17.65 -1.32
CA VAL A 104 -7.74 -18.72 -0.36
C VAL A 104 -6.48 -19.07 0.40
N LEU A 105 -6.52 -18.90 1.73
CA LEU A 105 -5.40 -19.13 2.63
C LEU A 105 -5.69 -20.34 3.53
N ASN A 106 -4.91 -21.41 3.35
CA ASN A 106 -4.91 -22.58 4.24
C ASN A 106 -3.77 -22.43 5.25
N MET A 107 -4.09 -21.98 6.45
CA MET A 107 -3.10 -21.58 7.45
C MET A 107 -3.14 -22.46 8.71
N GLY A 108 -3.56 -23.74 8.56
CA GLY A 108 -3.65 -24.68 9.69
C GLY A 108 -4.86 -24.45 10.61
N TYR A 109 -5.90 -23.80 10.09
CA TYR A 109 -7.23 -23.75 10.70
C TYR A 109 -8.10 -24.91 10.16
N SER A 110 -9.21 -25.19 10.84
CA SER A 110 -10.17 -26.22 10.42
C SER A 110 -10.84 -25.91 9.08
N HIS A 111 -10.85 -24.64 8.66
CA HIS A 111 -11.42 -24.18 7.41
C HIS A 111 -10.46 -23.20 6.70
N PRO A 112 -10.49 -23.11 5.39
CA PRO A 112 -9.71 -22.11 4.64
C PRO A 112 -10.27 -20.71 4.92
N VAL A 113 -9.39 -19.71 4.89
CA VAL A 113 -9.77 -18.30 4.97
C VAL A 113 -9.86 -17.75 3.56
N ASN A 114 -11.06 -17.31 3.17
CA ASN A 114 -11.34 -16.74 1.86
C ASN A 114 -11.32 -15.21 1.94
N MET A 115 -10.48 -14.59 1.15
CA MET A 115 -10.34 -13.14 1.09
C MET A 115 -10.70 -12.65 -0.32
N PRO A 116 -11.86 -11.97 -0.50
CA PRO A 116 -12.23 -11.40 -1.77
C PRO A 116 -11.24 -10.30 -2.15
N ILE A 117 -10.81 -10.29 -3.41
CA ILE A 117 -9.86 -9.29 -3.94
C ILE A 117 -10.66 -8.07 -4.38
N PRO A 118 -10.43 -6.88 -3.80
CA PRO A 118 -11.13 -5.66 -4.20
C PRO A 118 -10.75 -5.24 -5.62
N ALA A 119 -11.65 -4.51 -6.27
CA ALA A 119 -11.39 -3.91 -7.58
C ALA A 119 -10.17 -2.97 -7.50
N GLY A 120 -9.33 -2.98 -8.53
CA GLY A 120 -8.10 -2.18 -8.58
C GLY A 120 -6.87 -2.88 -7.99
N LEU A 121 -7.00 -4.10 -7.46
CA LEU A 121 -5.88 -4.96 -7.07
C LEU A 121 -5.75 -6.15 -8.02
N THR A 122 -4.50 -6.52 -8.26
CA THR A 122 -4.13 -7.78 -8.91
C THR A 122 -3.35 -8.61 -7.91
N VAL A 123 -3.85 -9.81 -7.61
CA VAL A 123 -3.15 -10.74 -6.72
C VAL A 123 -2.69 -11.92 -7.54
N THR A 124 -1.44 -12.33 -7.38
CA THR A 124 -0.87 -13.51 -8.02
C THR A 124 -0.20 -14.41 -6.99
N CYS A 125 -0.27 -15.72 -7.21
CA CYS A 125 0.40 -16.70 -6.37
C CYS A 125 1.35 -17.52 -7.27
N PRO A 126 2.61 -17.05 -7.46
CA PRO A 126 3.59 -17.79 -8.26
C PRO A 126 3.90 -19.17 -7.68
N SER A 127 3.83 -19.29 -6.37
CA SER A 127 3.93 -20.53 -5.62
C SER A 127 2.86 -20.61 -4.53
N GLN A 128 2.68 -21.78 -3.92
CA GLN A 128 1.77 -21.94 -2.79
C GLN A 128 2.20 -21.21 -1.52
N THR A 129 3.45 -20.76 -1.48
CA THR A 129 4.08 -20.09 -0.33
C THR A 129 4.38 -18.64 -0.58
N GLU A 130 3.98 -18.11 -1.72
CA GLU A 130 4.27 -16.72 -2.10
C GLU A 130 3.04 -16.06 -2.71
N VAL A 131 2.72 -14.87 -2.22
CA VAL A 131 1.58 -14.07 -2.68
C VAL A 131 2.06 -12.67 -3.03
N HIS A 132 1.85 -12.27 -4.27
CA HIS A 132 2.12 -10.91 -4.75
C HIS A 132 0.82 -10.12 -4.81
N VAL A 133 0.81 -8.95 -4.22
CA VAL A 133 -0.31 -8.02 -4.24
C VAL A 133 0.13 -6.76 -4.97
N LEU A 134 -0.46 -6.50 -6.13
CA LEU A 134 -0.12 -5.38 -7.01
C LEU A 134 -1.31 -4.45 -7.17
N GLY A 135 -1.05 -3.16 -7.34
CA GLY A 135 -2.08 -2.16 -7.61
C GLY A 135 -1.51 -0.76 -7.77
N CYS A 136 -2.32 0.15 -8.25
CA CYS A 136 -1.97 1.57 -8.36
C CYS A 136 -2.18 2.33 -7.03
N ASP A 137 -3.13 1.88 -6.20
CA ASP A 137 -3.40 2.52 -4.90
C ASP A 137 -2.57 1.87 -3.79
N LYS A 138 -1.63 2.65 -3.24
CA LYS A 138 -0.78 2.24 -2.11
C LYS A 138 -1.57 1.81 -0.87
N GLN A 139 -2.71 2.47 -0.60
CA GLN A 139 -3.55 2.17 0.56
C GLN A 139 -4.22 0.82 0.40
N LEU A 140 -4.87 0.57 -0.74
CA LEU A 140 -5.52 -0.70 -1.02
C LEU A 140 -4.53 -1.88 -1.03
N VAL A 141 -3.37 -1.72 -1.69
CA VAL A 141 -2.31 -2.73 -1.68
C VAL A 141 -1.83 -3.03 -0.26
N GLY A 142 -1.59 -1.96 0.53
CA GLY A 142 -1.12 -2.09 1.90
C GLY A 142 -2.15 -2.72 2.84
N GLU A 143 -3.41 -2.32 2.74
CA GLU A 143 -4.50 -2.84 3.55
C GLU A 143 -4.77 -4.32 3.26
N PHE A 144 -4.88 -4.70 1.99
CA PHE A 144 -5.08 -6.09 1.61
C PHE A 144 -3.93 -6.99 2.08
N ALA A 145 -2.69 -6.56 1.87
CA ALA A 145 -1.51 -7.29 2.32
C ALA A 145 -1.45 -7.41 3.86
N ALA A 146 -1.80 -6.35 4.59
CA ALA A 146 -1.85 -6.36 6.05
C ALA A 146 -2.95 -7.30 6.58
N ASN A 147 -4.13 -7.30 5.95
CA ASN A 147 -5.22 -8.20 6.31
C ASN A 147 -4.84 -9.66 6.04
N ALA A 148 -4.19 -9.96 4.90
CA ALA A 148 -3.68 -11.31 4.62
C ALA A 148 -2.64 -11.74 5.67
N ARG A 149 -1.68 -10.88 6.03
CA ARG A 149 -0.70 -11.15 7.08
C ARG A 149 -1.36 -11.35 8.45
N LYS A 150 -2.43 -10.63 8.77
CA LYS A 150 -3.17 -10.73 10.03
C LYS A 150 -3.88 -12.07 10.20
N VAL A 151 -4.21 -12.78 9.12
CA VAL A 151 -4.83 -14.12 9.18
C VAL A 151 -4.00 -15.06 10.05
N ARG A 152 -2.68 -15.07 9.84
CA ARG A 152 -1.74 -15.78 10.73
C ARG A 152 -0.38 -15.11 10.67
N GLY A 153 -0.16 -14.14 11.56
CA GLY A 153 1.11 -13.45 11.68
C GLY A 153 2.25 -14.39 12.09
N PRO A 154 3.51 -14.02 11.82
CA PRO A 154 4.66 -14.86 12.11
C PRO A 154 4.84 -15.06 13.61
N GLU A 155 5.08 -16.29 14.02
CA GLU A 155 5.37 -16.64 15.42
C GLU A 155 6.85 -16.36 15.77
N PRO A 156 7.15 -16.08 17.06
CA PRO A 156 8.50 -15.68 17.44
C PRO A 156 9.48 -16.86 17.61
N TYR A 157 9.05 -18.13 17.56
CA TYR A 157 9.93 -19.28 17.80
C TYR A 157 10.51 -19.87 16.53
N LYS A 158 9.65 -20.39 15.64
CA LYS A 158 10.05 -20.99 14.36
C LYS A 158 9.80 -20.07 13.16
N GLY A 159 9.13 -18.94 13.37
CA GLY A 159 8.78 -17.98 12.32
C GLY A 159 7.67 -18.47 11.39
N LYS A 160 6.85 -19.45 11.83
CA LYS A 160 5.70 -19.91 11.04
C LYS A 160 4.63 -18.83 10.96
N GLY A 161 4.05 -18.63 9.79
CA GLY A 161 3.02 -17.64 9.54
C GLY A 161 3.25 -16.91 8.23
N ILE A 162 2.52 -15.83 8.02
CA ILE A 162 2.63 -14.94 6.87
C ILE A 162 3.42 -13.71 7.28
N HIS A 163 4.47 -13.38 6.52
CA HIS A 163 5.27 -12.18 6.72
C HIS A 163 5.55 -11.49 5.38
N TYR A 164 5.96 -10.24 5.42
CA TYR A 164 6.42 -9.54 4.21
C TYR A 164 7.80 -10.06 3.80
N ARG A 165 8.08 -10.06 2.51
CA ARG A 165 9.42 -10.34 1.99
C ARG A 165 10.42 -9.36 2.60
N GLY A 166 11.50 -9.91 3.19
CA GLY A 166 12.52 -9.12 3.88
C GLY A 166 12.13 -8.59 5.26
N GLU A 167 10.98 -8.98 5.82
CA GLU A 167 10.60 -8.62 7.18
C GLU A 167 11.48 -9.37 8.19
N TYR A 168 12.17 -8.63 9.05
CA TYR A 168 12.93 -9.23 10.17
C TYR A 168 11.98 -9.62 11.30
N ILE A 169 11.90 -10.93 11.57
CA ILE A 169 11.09 -11.48 12.66
C ILE A 169 12.00 -11.73 13.85
N ARG A 170 11.78 -10.99 14.95
CA ARG A 170 12.51 -11.21 16.21
C ARG A 170 12.18 -12.59 16.77
N ARG A 171 13.16 -13.49 16.81
CA ARG A 171 13.00 -14.85 17.36
C ARG A 171 13.31 -14.88 18.84
N LYS A 172 12.60 -15.73 19.55
CA LYS A 172 12.84 -16.06 20.96
C LYS A 172 13.34 -17.50 21.05
N GLU A 173 14.23 -17.76 22.00
CA GLU A 173 14.59 -19.14 22.35
C GLU A 173 13.45 -19.79 23.12
N GLY A 174 13.12 -21.04 22.79
CA GLY A 174 12.21 -21.86 23.59
C GLY A 174 12.80 -22.21 24.95
N LYS A 175 11.99 -22.67 25.87
CA LYS A 175 12.48 -23.22 27.14
C LYS A 175 13.43 -24.39 26.84
N LYS A 176 14.67 -24.32 27.33
CA LYS A 176 15.57 -25.47 27.33
C LYS A 176 14.99 -26.48 28.33
N ALA A 177 14.71 -27.70 27.90
CA ALA A 177 14.45 -28.78 28.84
C ALA A 177 15.71 -28.94 29.72
N LYS A 178 15.52 -28.96 31.03
CA LYS A 178 16.57 -29.34 31.97
C LYS A 178 16.81 -30.82 31.88
#